data_cd63cf0a9c63ebbbfe34541d9e262b91
#
_entry.id   cd63cf0a9c63ebbbfe34541d9e262b91
#
_cell.length_a   1.000
_cell.length_b   1.000
_cell.length_c   1.000
_cell.angle_alpha   90.00
_cell.angle_beta   90.00
_cell.angle_gamma   90.00
#
_symmetry.space_group_name_H-M   'P 1'
#
loop_
_entity.id
_entity.type
_entity.pdbx_description
1 polymer ?
#
loop_
_entity_poly.entity_id
_entity_poly.type
_entity_poly.pdbx_seq_one_letter_code
_entity_poly.pdbx_strand_id
1 'polypeptide(L)'
;MTDDELPSILLNSRNADGGWPSRRGRSWTEPTALALLALQGEQIPSETRAVTAAWLAKRQLADGGWPPCAEVSTSTCVTSLAVLALGQEKEHSGGCGAGTEWLSSHIYPEMNPLQRLLKETIGVSPSQAPGSSPWFPGTAGWVIPTAYSILALSCWTGRLRNPNHEASIRRAQTYLLSRRCADGGWNHGGSPQRSESAPSYAETTGLALLALANHPSPSLEPSLSLAQQFVDHPDSTEGLCWLLIGLNAHGRNRQTNPQWKTKPRTTQEIALRLITNQTLKCRNPFLQPAA
;
A
#
# COMPACT_ATOMS: atom_id res chain seq x y z
N MET A 1 20.17 -7.37 -16.81
CA MET A 1 19.86 -6.81 -15.47
C MET A 1 19.47 -7.98 -14.61
N THR A 2 20.33 -8.32 -13.70
CA THR A 2 20.13 -9.36 -12.69
C THR A 2 19.49 -8.74 -11.43
N ASP A 3 18.95 -9.58 -10.56
CA ASP A 3 18.38 -9.09 -9.30
C ASP A 3 19.44 -8.48 -8.37
N ASP A 4 20.67 -8.94 -8.46
CA ASP A 4 21.80 -8.41 -7.69
C ASP A 4 22.20 -6.96 -8.09
N GLU A 5 21.84 -6.51 -9.29
CA GLU A 5 22.10 -5.15 -9.76
C GLU A 5 21.04 -4.14 -9.27
N LEU A 6 19.85 -4.61 -8.84
CA LEU A 6 18.73 -3.75 -8.50
C LEU A 6 19.02 -2.74 -7.38
N PRO A 7 19.70 -3.12 -6.25
CA PRO A 7 20.04 -2.15 -5.21
C PRO A 7 20.89 -0.99 -5.75
N SER A 8 21.91 -1.29 -6.55
CA SER A 8 22.78 -0.28 -7.14
C SER A 8 22.05 0.62 -8.13
N ILE A 9 21.14 0.04 -8.95
CA ILE A 9 20.32 0.81 -9.89
C ILE A 9 19.38 1.74 -9.13
N LEU A 10 18.73 1.25 -8.07
CA LEU A 10 17.87 2.05 -7.22
C LEU A 10 18.64 3.22 -6.60
N LEU A 11 19.79 2.95 -5.98
CA LEU A 11 20.64 3.98 -5.36
C LEU A 11 21.09 5.04 -6.36
N ASN A 12 21.52 4.65 -7.57
CA ASN A 12 21.98 5.55 -8.62
C ASN A 12 20.86 6.42 -9.22
N SER A 13 19.58 6.04 -9.02
CA SER A 13 18.43 6.83 -9.48
C SER A 13 17.96 7.88 -8.47
N ARG A 14 18.60 7.95 -7.28
CA ARG A 14 18.27 8.93 -6.24
C ARG A 14 18.66 10.34 -6.69
N ASN A 15 17.77 11.29 -6.43
CA ASN A 15 18.03 12.70 -6.65
C ASN A 15 18.97 13.27 -5.57
N ALA A 16 19.61 14.41 -5.89
CA ALA A 16 20.51 15.10 -4.96
C ALA A 16 19.80 15.60 -3.68
N ASP A 17 18.47 15.78 -3.72
CA ASP A 17 17.66 16.16 -2.56
C ASP A 17 17.41 15.01 -1.56
N GLY A 18 17.82 13.78 -1.92
CA GLY A 18 17.66 12.59 -1.09
C GLY A 18 16.42 11.76 -1.37
N GLY A 19 15.51 12.23 -2.24
CA GLY A 19 14.32 11.52 -2.66
C GLY A 19 14.49 10.81 -4.01
N TRP A 20 13.43 10.16 -4.48
CA TRP A 20 13.39 9.45 -5.76
C TRP A 20 12.30 9.98 -6.69
N PRO A 21 12.59 10.11 -7.99
CA PRO A 21 11.58 10.34 -9.00
C PRO A 21 10.87 9.03 -9.35
N SER A 22 9.72 9.09 -10.03
CA SER A 22 9.11 7.87 -10.59
C SER A 22 10.00 7.26 -11.70
N ARG A 23 10.45 8.10 -12.65
CA ARG A 23 11.44 7.76 -13.68
C ARG A 23 12.57 8.78 -13.73
N ARG A 24 12.23 10.04 -13.95
CA ARG A 24 13.12 11.21 -14.04
C ARG A 24 12.41 12.43 -13.50
N GLY A 25 13.16 13.51 -13.22
CA GLY A 25 12.62 14.77 -12.74
C GLY A 25 12.58 14.85 -11.21
N ARG A 26 11.54 15.47 -10.65
CA ARG A 26 11.42 15.74 -9.22
C ARG A 26 11.23 14.47 -8.40
N SER A 27 11.55 14.56 -7.12
CA SER A 27 11.28 13.50 -6.15
C SER A 27 9.80 13.48 -5.75
N TRP A 28 9.25 12.28 -5.59
CA TRP A 28 7.87 12.01 -5.17
C TRP A 28 7.85 11.19 -3.88
N THR A 29 6.80 11.37 -3.09
CA THR A 29 6.65 10.67 -1.80
C THR A 29 6.53 9.15 -1.99
N GLU A 30 5.70 8.68 -2.90
CA GLU A 30 5.49 7.24 -3.14
C GLU A 30 6.77 6.52 -3.57
N PRO A 31 7.46 6.88 -4.67
CA PRO A 31 8.69 6.18 -5.06
C PRO A 31 9.79 6.30 -3.99
N THR A 32 9.86 7.40 -3.25
CA THR A 32 10.83 7.57 -2.17
C THR A 32 10.52 6.65 -0.99
N ALA A 33 9.25 6.52 -0.60
CA ALA A 33 8.84 5.62 0.49
C ALA A 33 9.08 4.15 0.12
N LEU A 34 8.71 3.74 -1.11
CA LEU A 34 8.98 2.37 -1.59
C LEU A 34 10.48 2.09 -1.70
N ALA A 35 11.29 3.07 -2.16
CA ALA A 35 12.74 2.93 -2.20
C ALA A 35 13.33 2.76 -0.79
N LEU A 36 12.88 3.54 0.20
CA LEU A 36 13.31 3.38 1.59
C LEU A 36 12.96 2.01 2.15
N LEU A 37 11.73 1.52 1.93
CA LEU A 37 11.30 0.17 2.33
C LEU A 37 12.17 -0.93 1.68
N ALA A 38 12.45 -0.81 0.39
CA ALA A 38 13.28 -1.76 -0.35
C ALA A 38 14.71 -1.78 0.18
N LEU A 39 15.28 -0.61 0.48
CA LEU A 39 16.66 -0.47 0.91
C LEU A 39 16.90 -0.88 2.38
N GLN A 40 15.86 -1.00 3.21
CA GLN A 40 16.00 -1.50 4.58
C GLN A 40 16.51 -2.95 4.67
N GLY A 41 16.30 -3.75 3.64
CA GLY A 41 16.79 -5.12 3.53
C GLY A 41 18.18 -5.27 2.97
N GLU A 42 18.75 -4.20 2.45
CA GLU A 42 20.01 -4.21 1.72
C GLU A 42 21.19 -3.68 2.57
N GLN A 43 22.38 -4.15 2.26
CA GLN A 43 23.61 -3.63 2.86
C GLN A 43 23.99 -2.30 2.18
N ILE A 44 23.39 -1.21 2.64
CA ILE A 44 23.66 0.13 2.12
C ILE A 44 24.20 1.03 3.25
N PRO A 45 24.90 2.14 2.90
CA PRO A 45 25.33 3.11 3.90
C PRO A 45 24.14 3.64 4.73
N SER A 46 24.29 3.63 6.06
CA SER A 46 23.28 4.13 6.99
C SER A 46 22.92 5.59 6.72
N GLU A 47 23.90 6.40 6.26
CA GLU A 47 23.68 7.77 5.84
C GLU A 47 22.66 7.92 4.72
N THR A 48 22.68 7.02 3.72
CA THR A 48 21.69 7.04 2.62
C THR A 48 20.28 6.85 3.14
N ARG A 49 20.09 5.92 4.07
CA ARG A 49 18.79 5.69 4.70
C ARG A 49 18.36 6.89 5.54
N ALA A 50 19.26 7.43 6.36
CA ALA A 50 18.99 8.59 7.22
C ALA A 50 18.59 9.83 6.39
N VAL A 51 19.31 10.14 5.30
CA VAL A 51 18.98 11.25 4.39
C VAL A 51 17.62 11.06 3.76
N THR A 52 17.28 9.84 3.32
CA THR A 52 15.99 9.54 2.72
C THR A 52 14.84 9.63 3.72
N ALA A 53 15.04 9.09 4.92
CA ALA A 53 14.05 9.19 5.99
C ALA A 53 13.83 10.66 6.40
N ALA A 54 14.89 11.45 6.53
CA ALA A 54 14.80 12.90 6.79
C ALA A 54 14.06 13.63 5.67
N TRP A 55 14.27 13.25 4.40
CA TRP A 55 13.55 13.80 3.26
C TRP A 55 12.04 13.55 3.36
N LEU A 56 11.61 12.35 3.70
CA LEU A 56 10.20 12.01 3.93
C LEU A 56 9.64 12.74 5.15
N ALA A 57 10.34 12.70 6.29
CA ALA A 57 9.88 13.33 7.55
C ALA A 57 9.63 14.84 7.38
N LYS A 58 10.52 15.53 6.66
CA LYS A 58 10.39 16.99 6.39
C LYS A 58 9.17 17.36 5.55
N ARG A 59 8.55 16.42 4.86
CA ARG A 59 7.39 16.65 3.97
C ARG A 59 6.05 16.41 4.63
N GLN A 60 6.03 16.00 5.88
CA GLN A 60 4.78 15.87 6.62
C GLN A 60 4.11 17.25 6.75
N LEU A 61 2.83 17.30 6.42
CA LEU A 61 2.02 18.51 6.54
C LEU A 61 1.49 18.68 7.97
N ALA A 62 0.99 19.88 8.28
CA ALA A 62 0.47 20.20 9.61
C ALA A 62 -0.74 19.36 10.04
N ASP A 63 -1.49 18.78 9.07
CA ASP A 63 -2.58 17.86 9.33
C ASP A 63 -2.13 16.44 9.68
N GLY A 64 -0.82 16.17 9.66
CA GLY A 64 -0.20 14.88 9.95
C GLY A 64 -0.03 13.95 8.74
N GLY A 65 -0.58 14.30 7.58
CA GLY A 65 -0.45 13.50 6.36
C GLY A 65 0.74 13.91 5.49
N TRP A 66 0.89 13.25 4.35
CA TRP A 66 1.94 13.53 3.36
C TRP A 66 1.32 13.86 1.99
N PRO A 67 1.87 14.89 1.31
CA PRO A 67 1.51 15.20 -0.07
C PRO A 67 2.25 14.27 -1.04
N PRO A 68 1.80 14.14 -2.30
CA PRO A 68 2.49 13.33 -3.30
C PRO A 68 3.86 13.88 -3.72
N CYS A 69 4.04 15.21 -3.66
CA CYS A 69 5.30 15.90 -3.95
C CYS A 69 5.33 17.28 -3.26
N ALA A 70 6.46 17.98 -3.33
CA ALA A 70 6.68 19.24 -2.61
C ALA A 70 5.76 20.39 -3.05
N GLU A 71 5.26 20.37 -4.29
CA GLU A 71 4.42 21.43 -4.86
C GLU A 71 2.92 21.26 -4.51
N VAL A 72 2.56 20.17 -3.88
CA VAL A 72 1.18 19.89 -3.44
C VAL A 72 1.07 20.12 -1.94
N SER A 73 0.10 20.92 -1.54
CA SER A 73 -0.17 21.27 -0.12
C SER A 73 -1.30 20.44 0.49
N THR A 74 -1.72 19.36 -0.16
CA THR A 74 -2.81 18.49 0.29
C THR A 74 -2.27 17.10 0.58
N SER A 75 -2.54 16.60 1.77
CA SER A 75 -2.24 15.22 2.15
C SER A 75 -3.07 14.23 1.36
N THR A 76 -2.47 13.09 1.01
CA THR A 76 -3.11 12.07 0.17
C THR A 76 -2.84 10.65 0.72
N CYS A 77 -3.35 9.64 0.05
CA CYS A 77 -3.16 8.24 0.43
C CYS A 77 -1.68 7.82 0.51
N VAL A 78 -0.74 8.55 -0.09
CA VAL A 78 0.71 8.27 0.03
C VAL A 78 1.22 8.40 1.47
N THR A 79 0.43 9.02 2.35
CA THR A 79 0.62 9.02 3.80
C THR A 79 0.82 7.61 4.33
N SER A 80 0.11 6.62 3.81
CA SER A 80 0.25 5.21 4.21
C SER A 80 1.66 4.68 3.94
N LEU A 81 2.21 4.96 2.76
CA LEU A 81 3.56 4.53 2.39
C LEU A 81 4.63 5.27 3.17
N ALA A 82 4.44 6.57 3.43
CA ALA A 82 5.34 7.35 4.28
C ALA A 82 5.38 6.81 5.72
N VAL A 83 4.22 6.48 6.30
CA VAL A 83 4.11 5.86 7.64
C VAL A 83 4.79 4.48 7.67
N LEU A 84 4.57 3.63 6.65
CA LEU A 84 5.21 2.32 6.56
C LEU A 84 6.74 2.44 6.49
N ALA A 85 7.25 3.34 5.67
CA ALA A 85 8.69 3.52 5.48
C ALA A 85 9.37 4.14 6.71
N LEU A 86 8.81 5.22 7.25
CA LEU A 86 9.37 5.91 8.42
C LEU A 86 9.16 5.13 9.72
N GLY A 87 8.10 4.34 9.81
CA GLY A 87 7.84 3.48 10.96
C GLY A 87 8.96 2.47 11.25
N GLN A 88 9.75 2.13 10.24
CA GLN A 88 10.92 1.27 10.37
C GLN A 88 12.22 2.03 10.74
N GLU A 89 12.19 3.37 10.78
CA GLU A 89 13.34 4.23 11.06
C GLU A 89 13.17 4.90 12.43
N LYS A 90 13.83 4.37 13.47
CA LYS A 90 13.66 4.79 14.88
C LYS A 90 13.76 6.30 15.10
N GLU A 91 14.73 6.94 14.43
CA GLU A 91 15.00 8.39 14.60
C GLU A 91 13.93 9.28 13.94
N HIS A 92 13.17 8.74 12.98
CA HIS A 92 12.20 9.49 12.17
C HIS A 92 10.75 9.03 12.37
N SER A 93 10.52 8.08 13.27
CA SER A 93 9.17 7.54 13.52
C SER A 93 8.25 8.52 14.28
N GLY A 94 8.76 9.63 14.81
CA GLY A 94 7.99 10.57 15.61
C GLY A 94 6.75 11.16 14.93
N GLY A 95 6.81 11.42 13.62
CA GLY A 95 5.68 11.88 12.82
C GLY A 95 4.63 10.83 12.46
N CYS A 96 4.97 9.54 12.59
CA CYS A 96 4.07 8.45 12.17
C CYS A 96 2.78 8.39 12.98
N GLY A 97 2.81 8.79 14.26
CA GLY A 97 1.61 8.87 15.09
C GLY A 97 0.55 9.81 14.49
N ALA A 98 0.93 11.04 14.12
CA ALA A 98 0.04 11.98 13.45
C ALA A 98 -0.43 11.44 12.09
N GLY A 99 0.45 10.76 11.35
CA GLY A 99 0.11 10.11 10.08
C GLY A 99 -0.94 9.00 10.23
N THR A 100 -0.85 8.19 11.26
CA THR A 100 -1.84 7.13 11.52
C THR A 100 -3.18 7.69 11.98
N GLU A 101 -3.20 8.78 12.76
CA GLU A 101 -4.43 9.50 13.09
C GLU A 101 -5.07 10.09 11.82
N TRP A 102 -4.26 10.70 10.94
CA TRP A 102 -4.73 11.19 9.65
C TRP A 102 -5.37 10.05 8.82
N LEU A 103 -4.71 8.92 8.68
CA LEU A 103 -5.24 7.75 7.95
C LEU A 103 -6.54 7.23 8.55
N SER A 104 -6.58 7.05 9.88
CA SER A 104 -7.75 6.56 10.58
C SER A 104 -8.97 7.49 10.41
N SER A 105 -8.76 8.80 10.40
CA SER A 105 -9.81 9.81 10.20
C SER A 105 -10.30 9.88 8.74
N HIS A 106 -9.51 9.40 7.77
CA HIS A 106 -9.86 9.37 6.34
C HIS A 106 -10.35 8.01 5.85
N ILE A 107 -10.47 7.01 6.72
CA ILE A 107 -11.27 5.82 6.47
C ILE A 107 -12.73 6.18 6.73
N TYR A 108 -13.55 6.19 5.70
CA TYR A 108 -14.95 6.65 5.79
C TYR A 108 -15.72 5.89 6.87
N PRO A 109 -16.41 6.61 7.78
CA PRO A 109 -17.17 5.98 8.87
C PRO A 109 -18.44 5.28 8.32
N GLU A 110 -19.02 4.42 9.13
CA GLU A 110 -20.35 3.92 8.88
C GLU A 110 -21.35 5.08 8.91
N MET A 111 -22.25 5.10 7.93
CA MET A 111 -23.35 6.05 7.92
C MET A 111 -24.48 5.51 8.78
N ASN A 112 -25.07 6.35 9.64
CA ASN A 112 -26.29 5.99 10.31
C ASN A 112 -27.46 5.90 9.30
N PRO A 113 -28.57 5.20 9.61
CA PRO A 113 -29.69 5.00 8.69
C PRO A 113 -30.27 6.29 8.13
N LEU A 114 -30.33 7.35 8.94
CA LEU A 114 -30.84 8.66 8.53
C LEU A 114 -29.92 9.35 7.51
N GLN A 115 -28.61 9.29 7.71
CA GLN A 115 -27.61 9.81 6.76
C GLN A 115 -27.62 9.04 5.43
N ARG A 116 -27.86 7.72 5.47
CA ARG A 116 -28.03 6.90 4.27
C ARG A 116 -29.27 7.32 3.48
N LEU A 117 -30.43 7.46 4.16
CA LEU A 117 -31.67 7.88 3.56
C LEU A 117 -31.54 9.28 2.95
N LEU A 118 -30.95 10.24 3.66
CA LEU A 118 -30.73 11.59 3.17
C LEU A 118 -29.84 11.60 1.91
N LYS A 119 -28.77 10.85 1.88
CA LYS A 119 -27.91 10.74 0.69
C LYS A 119 -28.62 10.11 -0.51
N GLU A 120 -29.43 9.08 -0.28
CA GLU A 120 -30.25 8.46 -1.32
C GLU A 120 -31.29 9.43 -1.87
N THR A 121 -31.93 10.25 -1.01
CA THR A 121 -32.95 11.22 -1.38
C THR A 121 -32.39 12.42 -2.16
N ILE A 122 -31.14 12.84 -1.86
CA ILE A 122 -30.48 13.98 -2.53
C ILE A 122 -29.78 13.53 -3.84
N GLY A 123 -29.80 12.23 -4.16
CA GLY A 123 -29.15 11.69 -5.38
C GLY A 123 -27.63 11.77 -5.36
N VAL A 124 -27.03 11.98 -4.20
CA VAL A 124 -25.57 11.95 -4.04
C VAL A 124 -25.13 10.50 -4.07
N SER A 125 -24.53 10.09 -5.17
CA SER A 125 -23.96 8.74 -5.34
C SER A 125 -23.05 8.41 -4.16
N PRO A 126 -23.14 7.20 -3.56
CA PRO A 126 -22.31 6.79 -2.42
C PRO A 126 -20.86 6.55 -2.86
N SER A 127 -20.20 7.62 -3.32
CA SER A 127 -18.76 7.57 -3.67
C SER A 127 -17.86 7.31 -2.45
N GLN A 128 -18.39 7.61 -1.24
CA GLN A 128 -17.73 7.43 0.04
C GLN A 128 -18.29 6.20 0.77
N ALA A 129 -17.95 5.02 0.29
CA ALA A 129 -18.39 3.79 0.90
C ALA A 129 -17.76 3.61 2.29
N PRO A 130 -18.55 3.22 3.33
CA PRO A 130 -18.00 2.96 4.66
C PRO A 130 -16.81 2.00 4.64
N GLY A 131 -15.79 2.32 5.41
CA GLY A 131 -14.57 1.54 5.49
C GLY A 131 -13.56 1.80 4.36
N SER A 132 -13.93 2.53 3.30
CA SER A 132 -12.99 2.82 2.22
C SER A 132 -12.12 4.05 2.51
N SER A 133 -10.94 4.07 1.91
CA SER A 133 -10.04 5.23 1.89
C SER A 133 -9.99 5.83 0.48
N PRO A 134 -9.97 7.17 0.35
CA PRO A 134 -9.84 7.86 -0.93
C PRO A 134 -8.38 8.06 -1.34
N TRP A 135 -8.15 8.34 -2.62
CA TRP A 135 -6.86 8.88 -3.10
C TRP A 135 -6.60 10.28 -2.53
N PHE A 136 -7.63 11.13 -2.52
CA PHE A 136 -7.64 12.50 -2.00
C PHE A 136 -8.81 12.66 -1.04
N PRO A 137 -8.67 13.44 0.03
CA PRO A 137 -9.77 13.71 0.95
C PRO A 137 -11.02 14.20 0.22
N GLY A 138 -12.18 13.67 0.60
CA GLY A 138 -13.46 14.05 0.01
C GLY A 138 -13.85 13.35 -1.29
N THR A 139 -12.96 12.55 -1.90
CA THR A 139 -13.25 11.80 -3.13
C THR A 139 -13.76 10.39 -2.86
N ALA A 140 -14.05 9.62 -3.91
CA ALA A 140 -14.47 8.23 -3.79
C ALA A 140 -13.40 7.36 -3.09
N GLY A 141 -13.86 6.33 -2.36
CA GLY A 141 -13.00 5.31 -1.80
C GLY A 141 -12.63 4.22 -2.81
N TRP A 142 -11.41 3.68 -2.71
CA TRP A 142 -10.84 2.73 -3.65
C TRP A 142 -10.10 1.59 -2.94
N VAL A 143 -9.92 0.46 -3.62
CA VAL A 143 -9.24 -0.73 -3.07
C VAL A 143 -7.79 -0.42 -2.69
N ILE A 144 -7.01 0.18 -3.58
CA ILE A 144 -5.56 0.44 -3.34
C ILE A 144 -5.34 1.34 -2.12
N PRO A 145 -5.91 2.57 -2.02
CA PRO A 145 -5.71 3.41 -0.84
C PRO A 145 -6.20 2.74 0.45
N THR A 146 -7.28 1.96 0.37
CA THR A 146 -7.81 1.25 1.54
C THR A 146 -6.85 0.15 2.00
N ALA A 147 -6.29 -0.63 1.07
CA ALA A 147 -5.31 -1.66 1.39
C ALA A 147 -4.04 -1.05 2.02
N TYR A 148 -3.51 0.03 1.46
CA TYR A 148 -2.37 0.74 2.04
C TYR A 148 -2.67 1.30 3.44
N SER A 149 -3.87 1.83 3.67
CA SER A 149 -4.27 2.32 5.00
C SER A 149 -4.31 1.19 6.04
N ILE A 150 -4.84 0.01 5.66
CA ILE A 150 -4.83 -1.19 6.53
C ILE A 150 -3.39 -1.54 6.89
N LEU A 151 -2.49 -1.65 5.92
CA LEU A 151 -1.10 -2.03 6.15
C LEU A 151 -0.39 -1.06 7.10
N ALA A 152 -0.50 0.24 6.84
CA ALA A 152 0.13 1.27 7.66
C ALA A 152 -0.39 1.27 9.11
N LEU A 153 -1.70 1.22 9.29
CA LEU A 153 -2.32 1.17 10.61
C LEU A 153 -1.97 -0.14 11.34
N SER A 154 -1.94 -1.29 10.65
CA SER A 154 -1.61 -2.58 11.26
C SER A 154 -0.15 -2.64 11.73
N CYS A 155 0.80 -2.14 10.94
CA CYS A 155 2.20 -2.06 11.34
C CYS A 155 2.40 -1.17 12.57
N TRP A 156 1.65 -0.07 12.66
CA TRP A 156 1.76 0.88 13.76
C TRP A 156 1.06 0.38 15.04
N THR A 157 -0.11 -0.27 14.93
CA THR A 157 -0.82 -0.84 16.10
C THR A 157 -0.06 -1.97 16.76
N GLY A 158 0.84 -2.64 16.06
CA GLY A 158 1.79 -3.57 16.65
C GLY A 158 2.69 -2.93 17.72
N ARG A 159 2.93 -1.60 17.61
CA ARG A 159 3.74 -0.81 18.55
C ARG A 159 2.91 -0.16 19.66
N LEU A 160 1.79 0.44 19.30
CA LEU A 160 0.92 1.19 20.22
C LEU A 160 -0.54 0.79 19.97
N ARG A 161 -1.12 0.02 20.88
CA ARG A 161 -2.53 -0.36 20.78
C ARG A 161 -3.41 0.90 20.81
N ASN A 162 -4.18 1.09 19.74
CA ASN A 162 -5.18 2.15 19.65
C ASN A 162 -6.51 1.53 19.18
N PRO A 163 -7.54 1.46 20.06
CA PRO A 163 -8.84 0.88 19.71
C PRO A 163 -9.51 1.52 18.49
N ASN A 164 -9.28 2.82 18.25
CA ASN A 164 -9.81 3.53 17.09
C ASN A 164 -9.15 3.04 15.79
N HIS A 165 -7.83 2.82 15.82
CA HIS A 165 -7.11 2.24 14.67
C HIS A 165 -7.59 0.82 14.39
N GLU A 166 -7.74 -0.01 15.43
CA GLU A 166 -8.26 -1.37 15.26
C GLU A 166 -9.68 -1.39 14.68
N ALA A 167 -10.57 -0.47 15.12
CA ALA A 167 -11.90 -0.32 14.56
C ALA A 167 -11.86 0.13 13.09
N SER A 168 -10.95 1.06 12.76
CA SER A 168 -10.75 1.53 11.39
C SER A 168 -10.22 0.42 10.48
N ILE A 169 -9.25 -0.38 10.95
CA ILE A 169 -8.74 -1.55 10.23
C ILE A 169 -9.88 -2.54 9.94
N ARG A 170 -10.68 -2.92 10.95
CA ARG A 170 -11.80 -3.85 10.76
C ARG A 170 -12.82 -3.35 9.73
N ARG A 171 -13.20 -2.06 9.78
CA ARG A 171 -14.10 -1.46 8.78
C ARG A 171 -13.48 -1.52 7.37
N ALA A 172 -12.20 -1.21 7.25
CA ALA A 172 -11.50 -1.22 5.97
C ALA A 172 -11.37 -2.65 5.40
N GLN A 173 -11.12 -3.65 6.23
CA GLN A 173 -11.12 -5.06 5.83
C GLN A 173 -12.52 -5.50 5.36
N THR A 174 -13.59 -5.11 6.07
CA THR A 174 -14.96 -5.37 5.65
C THR A 174 -15.26 -4.75 4.28
N TYR A 175 -14.80 -3.49 4.04
CA TYR A 175 -14.90 -2.87 2.73
C TYR A 175 -14.18 -3.68 1.66
N LEU A 176 -12.92 -4.06 1.84
CA LEU A 176 -12.20 -4.87 0.86
C LEU A 176 -12.95 -6.16 0.52
N LEU A 177 -13.43 -6.89 1.52
CA LEU A 177 -14.20 -8.13 1.31
C LEU A 177 -15.50 -7.89 0.52
N SER A 178 -16.17 -6.74 0.74
CA SER A 178 -17.39 -6.34 0.00
C SER A 178 -17.11 -5.94 -1.45
N ARG A 179 -15.86 -5.70 -1.83
CA ARG A 179 -15.46 -5.26 -3.18
C ARG A 179 -14.83 -6.37 -4.02
N ARG A 180 -14.89 -7.60 -3.54
CA ARG A 180 -14.43 -8.76 -4.29
C ARG A 180 -15.28 -8.95 -5.55
N CYS A 181 -14.62 -9.14 -6.68
CA CYS A 181 -15.25 -9.44 -7.95
C CYS A 181 -15.85 -10.87 -7.98
N ALA A 182 -16.71 -11.16 -8.95
CA ALA A 182 -17.30 -12.47 -9.11
C ALA A 182 -16.28 -13.58 -9.36
N ASP A 183 -15.13 -13.25 -9.96
CA ASP A 183 -14.00 -14.15 -10.18
C ASP A 183 -13.16 -14.45 -8.92
N GLY A 184 -13.44 -13.73 -7.83
CA GLY A 184 -12.76 -13.91 -6.54
C GLY A 184 -11.63 -12.93 -6.27
N GLY A 185 -11.19 -12.14 -7.26
CA GLY A 185 -10.15 -11.11 -7.11
C GLY A 185 -10.70 -9.73 -6.81
N TRP A 186 -9.87 -8.70 -6.99
CA TRP A 186 -10.22 -7.30 -6.82
C TRP A 186 -9.84 -6.48 -8.04
N ASN A 187 -10.71 -5.53 -8.39
CA ASN A 187 -10.39 -4.41 -9.27
C ASN A 187 -10.25 -3.12 -8.46
N HIS A 188 -10.29 -1.95 -9.07
CA HIS A 188 -10.13 -0.68 -8.36
C HIS A 188 -11.24 -0.37 -7.32
N GLY A 189 -12.38 -1.08 -7.36
CA GLY A 189 -13.39 -1.02 -6.32
C GLY A 189 -14.40 0.12 -6.47
N GLY A 190 -14.82 0.43 -7.69
CA GLY A 190 -15.88 1.41 -7.98
C GLY A 190 -17.23 1.11 -7.30
N SER A 191 -18.35 1.30 -7.98
CA SER A 191 -19.65 0.90 -7.43
C SER A 191 -19.74 -0.63 -7.30
N PRO A 192 -20.50 -1.19 -6.31
CA PRO A 192 -20.67 -2.63 -6.16
C PRO A 192 -21.10 -3.34 -7.45
N GLN A 193 -22.09 -2.78 -8.15
CA GLN A 193 -22.60 -3.34 -9.41
C GLN A 193 -21.56 -3.39 -10.53
N ARG A 194 -20.62 -2.45 -10.55
CA ARG A 194 -19.50 -2.46 -11.50
C ARG A 194 -18.37 -3.41 -11.09
N SER A 195 -18.16 -3.57 -9.78
CA SER A 195 -17.15 -4.51 -9.28
C SER A 195 -17.52 -5.96 -9.55
N GLU A 196 -18.79 -6.33 -9.41
CA GLU A 196 -19.26 -7.69 -9.66
C GLU A 196 -19.13 -8.10 -11.14
N SER A 197 -19.31 -7.18 -12.08
CA SER A 197 -19.31 -7.46 -13.53
C SER A 197 -17.96 -7.23 -14.22
N ALA A 198 -17.04 -6.49 -13.60
CA ALA A 198 -15.73 -6.18 -14.17
C ALA A 198 -14.69 -7.20 -13.70
N PRO A 199 -13.71 -7.57 -14.54
CA PRO A 199 -12.64 -8.47 -14.16
C PRO A 199 -11.77 -7.86 -13.06
N SER A 200 -11.15 -8.72 -12.26
CA SER A 200 -10.14 -8.33 -11.30
C SER A 200 -8.78 -8.06 -11.98
N TYR A 201 -7.89 -7.39 -11.27
CA TYR A 201 -6.53 -7.11 -11.73
C TYR A 201 -5.50 -7.74 -10.78
N ALA A 202 -4.35 -8.10 -11.33
CA ALA A 202 -3.25 -8.73 -10.61
C ALA A 202 -2.75 -7.88 -9.44
N GLU A 203 -2.51 -6.59 -9.68
CA GLU A 203 -2.01 -5.64 -8.68
C GLU A 203 -2.96 -5.43 -7.51
N THR A 204 -4.23 -5.16 -7.79
CA THR A 204 -5.24 -4.92 -6.75
C THR A 204 -5.57 -6.19 -5.98
N THR A 205 -5.56 -7.36 -6.65
CA THR A 205 -5.77 -8.66 -6.00
C THR A 205 -4.61 -8.98 -5.05
N GLY A 206 -3.37 -8.84 -5.51
CA GLY A 206 -2.20 -9.08 -4.67
C GLY A 206 -2.13 -8.15 -3.46
N LEU A 207 -2.39 -6.85 -3.66
CA LEU A 207 -2.37 -5.86 -2.58
C LEU A 207 -3.52 -6.06 -1.58
N ALA A 208 -4.74 -6.40 -2.06
CA ALA A 208 -5.87 -6.71 -1.18
C ALA A 208 -5.60 -7.96 -0.32
N LEU A 209 -5.04 -9.02 -0.91
CA LEU A 209 -4.63 -10.21 -0.18
C LEU A 209 -3.59 -9.87 0.89
N LEU A 210 -2.59 -9.05 0.58
CA LEU A 210 -1.59 -8.60 1.55
C LEU A 210 -2.23 -7.87 2.72
N ALA A 211 -3.15 -6.94 2.45
CA ALA A 211 -3.86 -6.18 3.49
C ALA A 211 -4.79 -7.05 4.35
N LEU A 212 -5.22 -8.20 3.83
CA LEU A 212 -6.07 -9.18 4.52
C LEU A 212 -5.28 -10.32 5.18
N ALA A 213 -3.95 -10.28 5.19
CA ALA A 213 -3.10 -11.36 5.71
C ALA A 213 -3.42 -11.77 7.16
N ASN A 214 -3.76 -10.79 8.00
CA ASN A 214 -4.11 -11.00 9.41
C ASN A 214 -5.63 -11.11 9.65
N HIS A 215 -6.43 -11.19 8.59
CA HIS A 215 -7.89 -11.32 8.70
C HIS A 215 -8.26 -12.81 8.69
N PRO A 216 -8.84 -13.34 9.80
CA PRO A 216 -9.26 -14.73 9.85
C PRO A 216 -10.50 -14.93 8.97
N SER A 217 -10.31 -15.31 7.72
CA SER A 217 -11.42 -15.60 6.80
C SER A 217 -11.14 -16.81 5.92
N PRO A 218 -11.90 -17.92 6.10
CA PRO A 218 -11.81 -19.05 5.19
C PRO A 218 -12.30 -18.73 3.77
N SER A 219 -12.96 -17.57 3.60
CA SER A 219 -13.50 -17.15 2.29
C SER A 219 -12.45 -16.63 1.29
N LEU A 220 -11.15 -16.58 1.67
CA LEU A 220 -10.08 -16.09 0.80
C LEU A 220 -9.53 -17.16 -0.15
N GLU A 221 -9.89 -18.42 0.02
CA GLU A 221 -9.35 -19.51 -0.80
C GLU A 221 -9.59 -19.33 -2.33
N PRO A 222 -10.77 -18.92 -2.81
CA PRO A 222 -10.96 -18.59 -4.22
C PRO A 222 -10.03 -17.47 -4.71
N SER A 223 -9.83 -16.44 -3.89
CA SER A 223 -8.94 -15.31 -4.21
C SER A 223 -7.47 -15.71 -4.28
N LEU A 224 -7.02 -16.58 -3.37
CA LEU A 224 -5.67 -17.14 -3.38
C LEU A 224 -5.42 -18.02 -4.60
N SER A 225 -6.41 -18.84 -4.99
CA SER A 225 -6.34 -19.67 -6.18
C SER A 225 -6.28 -18.83 -7.46
N LEU A 226 -7.07 -17.77 -7.56
CA LEU A 226 -7.02 -16.82 -8.67
C LEU A 226 -5.68 -16.08 -8.73
N ALA A 227 -5.17 -15.60 -7.59
CA ALA A 227 -3.87 -14.94 -7.53
C ALA A 227 -2.75 -15.87 -8.03
N GLN A 228 -2.82 -17.17 -7.74
CA GLN A 228 -1.87 -18.15 -8.26
C GLN A 228 -1.95 -18.28 -9.79
N GLN A 229 -3.15 -18.27 -10.36
CA GLN A 229 -3.34 -18.28 -11.83
C GLN A 229 -2.76 -17.01 -12.48
N PHE A 230 -2.92 -15.86 -11.87
CA PHE A 230 -2.30 -14.61 -12.35
C PHE A 230 -0.76 -14.65 -12.30
N VAL A 231 -0.17 -15.32 -11.31
CA VAL A 231 1.29 -15.51 -11.24
C VAL A 231 1.80 -16.35 -12.40
N ASP A 232 1.04 -17.35 -12.84
CA ASP A 232 1.41 -18.19 -13.97
C ASP A 232 1.37 -17.43 -15.32
N HIS A 233 0.55 -16.36 -15.40
CA HIS A 233 0.37 -15.52 -16.59
C HIS A 233 0.46 -14.01 -16.26
N PRO A 234 1.63 -13.50 -15.79
CA PRO A 234 1.74 -12.13 -15.35
C PRO A 234 1.70 -11.13 -16.52
N ASP A 235 0.88 -10.09 -16.38
CA ASP A 235 0.74 -9.01 -17.37
C ASP A 235 1.72 -7.86 -17.13
N SER A 236 2.12 -7.63 -15.87
CA SER A 236 3.02 -6.55 -15.48
C SER A 236 3.99 -6.97 -14.38
N THR A 237 5.13 -6.27 -14.29
CA THR A 237 6.10 -6.46 -13.19
C THR A 237 5.47 -6.08 -11.84
N GLU A 238 4.74 -4.97 -11.79
CA GLU A 238 4.08 -4.49 -10.58
C GLU A 238 3.02 -5.47 -10.08
N GLY A 239 2.13 -5.93 -10.97
CA GLY A 239 1.12 -6.93 -10.64
C GLY A 239 1.73 -8.22 -10.11
N LEU A 240 2.78 -8.72 -10.76
CA LEU A 240 3.50 -9.92 -10.30
C LEU A 240 4.10 -9.71 -8.90
N CYS A 241 4.72 -8.54 -8.63
CA CYS A 241 5.26 -8.23 -7.31
C CYS A 241 4.18 -8.29 -6.23
N TRP A 242 3.06 -7.58 -6.42
CA TRP A 242 1.98 -7.57 -5.43
C TRP A 242 1.37 -8.95 -5.22
N LEU A 243 1.17 -9.75 -6.29
CA LEU A 243 0.68 -11.13 -6.17
C LEU A 243 1.62 -11.99 -5.32
N LEU A 244 2.92 -11.97 -5.60
CA LEU A 244 3.89 -12.76 -4.86
C LEU A 244 4.00 -12.35 -3.38
N ILE A 245 3.99 -11.04 -3.10
CA ILE A 245 3.99 -10.50 -1.73
C ILE A 245 2.70 -10.91 -1.00
N GLY A 246 1.53 -10.77 -1.67
CA GLY A 246 0.24 -11.14 -1.10
C GLY A 246 0.11 -12.64 -0.84
N LEU A 247 0.48 -13.49 -1.80
CA LEU A 247 0.48 -14.95 -1.64
C LEU A 247 1.43 -15.41 -0.53
N ASN A 248 2.64 -14.81 -0.45
CA ASN A 248 3.59 -15.11 0.61
C ASN A 248 3.01 -14.81 2.00
N ALA A 249 2.27 -13.72 2.15
CA ALA A 249 1.63 -13.34 3.41
C ALA A 249 0.59 -14.37 3.91
N HIS A 250 0.07 -15.19 3.00
CA HIS A 250 -0.84 -16.31 3.32
C HIS A 250 -0.16 -17.69 3.30
N GLY A 251 1.18 -17.75 3.25
CA GLY A 251 1.93 -19.01 3.20
C GLY A 251 1.74 -19.81 1.89
N ARG A 252 1.27 -19.14 0.81
CA ARG A 252 0.96 -19.78 -0.49
C ARG A 252 2.08 -19.62 -1.53
N ASN A 253 3.26 -19.21 -1.10
CA ASN A 253 4.36 -19.01 -2.03
C ASN A 253 4.99 -20.35 -2.45
N ARG A 254 4.91 -20.67 -3.74
CA ARG A 254 5.57 -21.83 -4.36
C ARG A 254 6.76 -21.44 -5.25
N GLN A 255 6.93 -20.16 -5.56
CA GLN A 255 8.00 -19.69 -6.45
C GLN A 255 9.08 -18.98 -5.63
N THR A 256 10.25 -19.58 -5.56
CA THR A 256 11.44 -18.97 -4.97
C THR A 256 12.24 -18.12 -5.98
N ASN A 257 11.96 -18.26 -7.26
CA ASN A 257 12.63 -17.53 -8.35
C ASN A 257 11.62 -17.09 -9.42
N PRO A 258 11.04 -15.89 -9.30
CA PRO A 258 10.03 -15.41 -10.24
C PRO A 258 10.58 -15.22 -11.65
N GLN A 259 9.79 -15.57 -12.66
CA GLN A 259 10.13 -15.34 -14.07
C GLN A 259 9.74 -13.91 -14.46
N TRP A 260 10.68 -12.99 -14.36
CA TRP A 260 10.49 -11.59 -14.74
C TRP A 260 10.43 -11.43 -16.25
N LYS A 261 9.25 -11.19 -16.81
CA LYS A 261 9.07 -11.02 -18.27
C LYS A 261 9.63 -9.68 -18.79
N THR A 262 9.65 -8.65 -17.95
CA THR A 262 10.07 -7.30 -18.33
C THR A 262 11.11 -6.73 -17.37
N LYS A 263 11.96 -5.86 -17.92
CA LYS A 263 12.87 -5.06 -17.06
C LYS A 263 12.05 -3.95 -16.39
N PRO A 264 12.26 -3.69 -15.09
CA PRO A 264 11.59 -2.60 -14.41
C PRO A 264 12.02 -1.26 -15.04
N ARG A 265 11.06 -0.33 -15.16
CA ARG A 265 11.20 0.95 -15.86
C ARG A 265 11.05 2.16 -14.94
N THR A 266 10.49 1.95 -13.76
CA THR A 266 10.23 3.00 -12.76
C THR A 266 10.91 2.66 -11.45
N THR A 267 11.11 3.67 -10.61
CA THR A 267 11.60 3.48 -9.24
C THR A 267 10.70 2.53 -8.45
N GLN A 268 9.38 2.67 -8.62
CA GLN A 268 8.39 1.82 -7.94
C GLN A 268 8.56 0.35 -8.34
N GLU A 269 8.69 0.04 -9.64
CA GLU A 269 8.91 -1.32 -10.13
C GLU A 269 10.23 -1.93 -9.61
N ILE A 270 11.31 -1.13 -9.55
CA ILE A 270 12.60 -1.57 -9.02
C ILE A 270 12.47 -1.87 -7.52
N ALA A 271 11.87 -0.93 -6.77
CA ALA A 271 11.68 -1.08 -5.33
C ALA A 271 10.78 -2.28 -4.99
N LEU A 272 9.65 -2.42 -5.67
CA LEU A 272 8.74 -3.55 -5.46
C LEU A 272 9.40 -4.90 -5.79
N ARG A 273 10.22 -4.97 -6.84
CA ARG A 273 10.95 -6.19 -7.16
C ARG A 273 11.98 -6.55 -6.08
N LEU A 274 12.68 -5.57 -5.51
CA LEU A 274 13.57 -5.79 -4.36
C LEU A 274 12.78 -6.25 -3.13
N ILE A 275 11.68 -5.60 -2.80
CA ILE A 275 10.80 -5.99 -1.69
C ILE A 275 10.26 -7.41 -1.91
N THR A 276 9.89 -7.77 -3.13
CA THR A 276 9.44 -9.13 -3.47
C THR A 276 10.55 -10.14 -3.18
N ASN A 277 11.77 -9.89 -3.66
CA ASN A 277 12.90 -10.78 -3.43
C ASN A 277 13.21 -10.95 -1.93
N GLN A 278 13.08 -9.88 -1.14
CA GLN A 278 13.23 -9.93 0.32
C GLN A 278 12.09 -10.72 0.98
N THR A 279 10.86 -10.51 0.53
CA THR A 279 9.67 -11.22 1.03
C THR A 279 9.79 -12.72 0.80
N LEU A 280 10.27 -13.13 -0.36
CA LEU A 280 10.52 -14.55 -0.69
C LEU A 280 11.62 -15.18 0.18
N LYS A 281 12.49 -14.36 0.78
CA LYS A 281 13.53 -14.72 1.78
C LYS A 281 13.07 -14.48 3.23
N CYS A 282 11.76 -14.46 3.47
CA CYS A 282 11.13 -14.29 4.80
C CYS A 282 11.20 -12.88 5.41
N ARG A 283 11.37 -11.82 4.62
CA ARG A 283 11.32 -10.44 5.11
C ARG A 283 10.30 -9.59 4.35
N ASN A 284 9.07 -9.52 4.84
CA ASN A 284 8.03 -8.68 4.28
C ASN A 284 7.97 -7.33 5.04
N PRO A 285 8.44 -6.20 4.47
CA PRO A 285 8.47 -4.92 5.17
C PRO A 285 7.07 -4.33 5.41
N PHE A 286 6.06 -4.76 4.68
CA PHE A 286 4.67 -4.31 4.86
C PHE A 286 3.96 -4.97 6.05
N LEU A 287 4.50 -6.06 6.61
CA LEU A 287 3.92 -6.78 7.73
C LEU A 287 4.78 -6.70 8.99
N GLN A 288 5.93 -6.05 8.95
CA GLN A 288 6.78 -5.86 10.12
C GLN A 288 6.18 -4.77 11.02
N PRO A 289 6.14 -4.97 12.35
CA PRO A 289 5.78 -3.91 13.29
C PRO A 289 6.70 -2.70 13.10
N ALA A 290 6.21 -1.50 13.35
CA ALA A 290 7.03 -0.29 13.40
C ALA A 290 8.13 -0.43 14.47
N ALA A 291 9.31 0.12 14.19
CA ALA A 291 10.51 0.02 15.05
C ALA A 291 10.43 0.85 16.34
#